data_54fb705dff6ef6902abfe9dbb7f81067
#
_entry.id   54fb705dff6ef6902abfe9dbb7f81067
#
_cell.length_a   1.000
_cell.length_b   1.000
_cell.length_c   1.000
_cell.angle_alpha   90.00
_cell.angle_beta   90.00
_cell.angle_gamma   90.00
#
_symmetry.space_group_name_H-M   'P 1'
#
loop_
_entity.id
_entity.type
_entity.pdbx_description
1 polymer ?
#
loop_
_entity_poly.entity_id
_entity_poly.type
_entity_poly.pdbx_seq_one_letter_code
_entity_poly.pdbx_strand_id
1 'polypeptide(L)'
;MDANQYAEFLLSRIPTASLASGGRMINCRCMYCPDSRDPKSKHFYISIPQSEDEPSLYYCHKCHNSGIVSYKKLIEWDIYDENIAFELIEHNKKMSKVNYNKYLSNTHYKVIYNTTTDNEISRYKLDFFNKRLGTNFNYKDLRDLKVVLNLKDIMKDNYITDTTRDSNIIDQLDINFLGFLSIDNAFLNMRRICKEGLVYKSIDKRYINYKLFNKYDTSERFYTVPTKIDLCTTERIKIHVAEGPFDIISIYENLRHREPGIYTSIGGSNYIGIAMYFLETYKLPYTEFHYYPDNDKYGSNWNMKKVARYLKVMNIPMYVHRNMFEGEKDFGVHPSHIKEYIAPMDLWGE
;
A
#
# COMPACT_ATOMS: atom_id res chain seq x y z
N MET A 1 -17.25 -21.62 2.42
CA MET A 1 -17.31 -21.55 0.92
C MET A 1 -17.31 -22.97 0.38
N ASP A 2 -18.31 -23.32 -0.44
CA ASP A 2 -18.35 -24.60 -1.14
C ASP A 2 -17.35 -24.60 -2.30
N ALA A 3 -16.49 -25.64 -2.37
CA ALA A 3 -15.45 -25.78 -3.39
C ALA A 3 -16.03 -25.80 -4.82
N ASN A 4 -17.19 -26.41 -5.02
CA ASN A 4 -17.85 -26.46 -6.32
C ASN A 4 -18.39 -25.10 -6.75
N GLN A 5 -19.07 -24.38 -5.86
CA GLN A 5 -19.57 -23.02 -6.11
C GLN A 5 -18.42 -22.06 -6.44
N TYR A 6 -17.31 -22.18 -5.72
CA TYR A 6 -16.13 -21.36 -5.97
C TYR A 6 -15.48 -21.69 -7.33
N ALA A 7 -15.40 -22.97 -7.68
CA ALA A 7 -14.90 -23.38 -8.99
C ALA A 7 -15.79 -22.89 -10.13
N GLU A 8 -17.11 -23.04 -10.01
CA GLU A 8 -18.10 -22.55 -10.99
C GLU A 8 -18.02 -21.02 -11.14
N PHE A 9 -17.89 -20.29 -10.03
CA PHE A 9 -17.67 -18.86 -10.08
C PHE A 9 -16.44 -18.49 -10.91
N LEU A 10 -15.26 -19.08 -10.61
CA LEU A 10 -14.03 -18.79 -11.35
C LEU A 10 -14.16 -19.17 -12.85
N LEU A 11 -14.77 -20.31 -13.15
CA LEU A 11 -15.00 -20.77 -14.53
C LEU A 11 -15.92 -19.83 -15.31
N SER A 12 -16.95 -19.30 -14.67
CA SER A 12 -17.91 -18.40 -15.32
C SER A 12 -17.38 -16.98 -15.53
N ARG A 13 -16.45 -16.52 -14.68
CA ARG A 13 -15.95 -15.15 -14.69
C ARG A 13 -14.62 -14.97 -15.41
N ILE A 14 -13.83 -16.03 -15.53
CA ILE A 14 -12.52 -15.97 -16.21
C ILE A 14 -12.67 -16.61 -17.62
N PRO A 15 -12.69 -15.81 -18.69
CA PRO A 15 -13.03 -16.30 -20.03
C PRO A 15 -12.17 -17.46 -20.54
N THR A 16 -10.95 -17.59 -20.04
CA THR A 16 -10.01 -18.64 -20.46
C THR A 16 -9.91 -19.79 -19.47
N ALA A 17 -10.70 -19.78 -18.39
CA ALA A 17 -10.60 -20.76 -17.32
C ALA A 17 -11.01 -22.17 -17.76
N SER A 18 -10.33 -23.15 -17.20
CA SER A 18 -10.67 -24.58 -17.30
C SER A 18 -10.22 -25.31 -16.05
N LEU A 19 -10.91 -26.40 -15.71
CA LEU A 19 -10.48 -27.28 -14.60
C LEU A 19 -9.18 -27.99 -14.94
N ALA A 20 -8.32 -28.11 -13.95
CA ALA A 20 -7.03 -28.82 -14.03
C ALA A 20 -6.81 -29.66 -12.76
N SER A 21 -5.82 -30.55 -12.79
CA SER A 21 -5.40 -31.35 -11.64
C SER A 21 -6.55 -32.13 -10.97
N GLY A 22 -7.42 -32.74 -11.76
CA GLY A 22 -8.55 -33.52 -11.25
C GLY A 22 -9.61 -32.67 -10.54
N GLY A 23 -9.81 -31.43 -10.96
CA GLY A 23 -10.80 -30.50 -10.40
C GLY A 23 -10.30 -29.72 -9.18
N ARG A 24 -9.03 -29.83 -8.81
CA ARG A 24 -8.45 -29.12 -7.67
C ARG A 24 -7.88 -27.75 -8.00
N MET A 25 -7.77 -27.44 -9.26
CA MET A 25 -7.22 -26.17 -9.75
C MET A 25 -8.01 -25.64 -10.93
N ILE A 26 -8.02 -24.33 -11.08
CA ILE A 26 -8.38 -23.62 -12.30
C ILE A 26 -7.09 -23.26 -13.03
N ASN A 27 -7.04 -23.55 -14.34
CA ASN A 27 -5.97 -23.12 -15.21
C ASN A 27 -6.51 -22.09 -16.21
N CYS A 28 -5.85 -20.92 -16.31
CA CYS A 28 -6.28 -19.83 -17.18
C CYS A 28 -5.09 -19.02 -17.72
N ARG A 29 -5.36 -18.02 -18.52
CA ARG A 29 -4.35 -17.03 -18.94
C ARG A 29 -4.01 -16.11 -17.77
N CYS A 30 -2.77 -15.64 -17.76
CA CYS A 30 -2.29 -14.80 -16.67
C CYS A 30 -2.98 -13.44 -16.63
N MET A 31 -3.34 -12.99 -15.41
CA MET A 31 -3.94 -11.68 -15.16
C MET A 31 -2.90 -10.55 -15.06
N TYR A 32 -1.60 -10.89 -15.02
CA TYR A 32 -0.51 -9.94 -14.72
C TYR A 32 0.49 -9.76 -15.85
N CYS A 33 0.68 -10.76 -16.70
CA CYS A 33 1.62 -10.68 -17.80
C CYS A 33 0.95 -11.00 -19.13
N PRO A 34 1.46 -10.45 -20.25
CA PRO A 34 1.06 -10.94 -21.55
C PRO A 34 1.46 -12.41 -21.64
N ASP A 35 0.47 -13.27 -21.56
CA ASP A 35 0.67 -14.71 -21.68
C ASP A 35 1.19 -15.07 -23.08
N SER A 36 1.43 -16.34 -23.36
CA SER A 36 1.89 -16.81 -24.66
C SER A 36 1.08 -16.19 -25.82
N ARG A 37 1.74 -15.99 -26.99
CA ARG A 37 1.03 -15.63 -28.25
C ARG A 37 0.01 -16.68 -28.67
N ASP A 38 0.23 -17.92 -28.28
CA ASP A 38 -0.74 -19.02 -28.49
C ASP A 38 -1.92 -18.83 -27.51
N PRO A 39 -3.16 -18.64 -28.03
CA PRO A 39 -4.35 -18.48 -27.19
C PRO A 39 -4.67 -19.71 -26.33
N LYS A 40 -4.18 -20.88 -26.68
CA LYS A 40 -4.40 -22.14 -25.97
C LYS A 40 -3.43 -22.30 -24.79
N SER A 41 -2.35 -21.54 -24.75
CA SER A 41 -1.32 -21.63 -23.72
C SER A 41 -1.76 -20.90 -22.45
N LYS A 42 -1.86 -21.61 -21.35
CA LYS A 42 -2.32 -21.12 -20.05
C LYS A 42 -1.27 -21.43 -19.00
N HIS A 43 -0.79 -20.42 -18.29
CA HIS A 43 0.31 -20.55 -17.32
C HIS A 43 -0.07 -20.10 -15.91
N PHE A 44 -1.31 -19.68 -15.72
CA PHE A 44 -1.82 -19.18 -14.44
C PHE A 44 -2.75 -20.21 -13.82
N TYR A 45 -2.49 -20.55 -12.57
CA TYR A 45 -3.22 -21.56 -11.81
C TYR A 45 -3.81 -20.94 -10.55
N ILE A 46 -5.05 -21.33 -10.23
CA ILE A 46 -5.74 -20.94 -9.00
C ILE A 46 -6.18 -22.25 -8.32
N SER A 47 -5.78 -22.45 -7.04
CA SER A 47 -6.22 -23.61 -6.28
C SER A 47 -7.66 -23.44 -5.77
N ILE A 48 -8.40 -24.53 -5.79
CA ILE A 48 -9.74 -24.62 -5.20
C ILE A 48 -9.59 -25.24 -3.82
N PRO A 49 -9.88 -24.49 -2.71
CA PRO A 49 -9.78 -25.01 -1.37
C PRO A 49 -10.65 -26.25 -1.18
N GLN A 50 -10.08 -27.31 -0.63
CA GLN A 50 -10.79 -28.57 -0.35
C GLN A 50 -11.29 -28.65 1.09
N SER A 51 -10.86 -27.74 1.96
CA SER A 51 -11.27 -27.62 3.35
C SER A 51 -11.36 -26.15 3.78
N GLU A 52 -11.99 -25.90 4.92
CA GLU A 52 -12.11 -24.55 5.50
C GLU A 52 -10.76 -23.95 5.92
N ASP A 53 -9.76 -24.79 6.14
CA ASP A 53 -8.43 -24.39 6.60
C ASP A 53 -7.40 -24.22 5.45
N GLU A 54 -7.84 -24.45 4.20
CA GLU A 54 -6.99 -24.37 3.02
C GLU A 54 -7.22 -23.05 2.28
N PRO A 55 -6.19 -22.21 2.07
CA PRO A 55 -6.33 -20.99 1.31
C PRO A 55 -6.43 -21.27 -0.20
N SER A 56 -7.20 -20.46 -0.91
CA SER A 56 -7.08 -20.41 -2.36
C SER A 56 -5.80 -19.67 -2.74
N LEU A 57 -4.92 -20.33 -3.47
CA LEU A 57 -3.63 -19.78 -3.92
C LEU A 57 -3.64 -19.58 -5.43
N TYR A 58 -2.87 -18.61 -5.91
CA TYR A 58 -2.60 -18.47 -7.33
C TYR A 58 -1.11 -18.44 -7.63
N TYR A 59 -0.74 -18.92 -8.81
CA TYR A 59 0.62 -18.93 -9.31
C TYR A 59 0.68 -18.87 -10.84
N CYS A 60 1.57 -18.05 -11.38
CA CYS A 60 1.88 -17.99 -12.80
C CYS A 60 3.25 -18.58 -13.09
N HIS A 61 3.32 -19.62 -13.88
CA HIS A 61 4.58 -20.26 -14.28
C HIS A 61 5.46 -19.39 -15.20
N LYS A 62 4.90 -18.34 -15.80
CA LYS A 62 5.64 -17.46 -16.72
C LYS A 62 6.23 -16.23 -16.06
N CYS A 63 5.44 -15.50 -15.25
CA CYS A 63 5.92 -14.29 -14.59
C CYS A 63 6.20 -14.49 -13.09
N HIS A 64 5.98 -15.70 -12.58
CA HIS A 64 6.19 -16.09 -11.18
C HIS A 64 5.37 -15.26 -10.17
N ASN A 65 4.35 -14.54 -10.63
CA ASN A 65 3.43 -13.86 -9.74
C ASN A 65 2.59 -14.89 -9.00
N SER A 66 2.51 -14.77 -7.68
CA SER A 66 1.86 -15.74 -6.81
C SER A 66 1.29 -15.05 -5.56
N GLY A 67 0.35 -15.71 -4.90
CA GLY A 67 -0.21 -15.23 -3.65
C GLY A 67 -1.50 -15.93 -3.26
N ILE A 68 -2.16 -15.39 -2.25
CA ILE A 68 -3.48 -15.84 -1.80
C ILE A 68 -4.56 -15.12 -2.61
N VAL A 69 -5.55 -15.86 -3.08
CA VAL A 69 -6.76 -15.29 -3.68
C VAL A 69 -7.58 -14.66 -2.55
N SER A 70 -7.62 -13.36 -2.55
CA SER A 70 -8.43 -12.58 -1.63
C SER A 70 -9.50 -11.83 -2.41
N TYR A 71 -10.48 -11.30 -1.72
CA TYR A 71 -11.47 -10.38 -2.27
C TYR A 71 -10.82 -9.26 -3.11
N LYS A 72 -9.73 -8.68 -2.62
CA LYS A 72 -8.92 -7.70 -3.34
C LYS A 72 -8.42 -8.20 -4.69
N LYS A 73 -8.02 -9.48 -4.76
CA LYS A 73 -7.55 -10.08 -6.00
C LYS A 73 -8.69 -10.28 -7.00
N LEU A 74 -9.88 -10.61 -6.54
CA LEU A 74 -11.05 -10.71 -7.41
C LEU A 74 -11.41 -9.35 -8.03
N ILE A 75 -11.31 -8.27 -7.27
CA ILE A 75 -11.50 -6.92 -7.80
C ILE A 75 -10.38 -6.53 -8.76
N GLU A 76 -9.12 -6.79 -8.39
CA GLU A 76 -7.96 -6.52 -9.26
C GLU A 76 -8.07 -7.25 -10.60
N TRP A 77 -8.63 -8.44 -10.60
CA TRP A 77 -8.87 -9.25 -11.81
C TRP A 77 -10.17 -8.91 -12.54
N ASP A 78 -10.97 -7.98 -12.03
CA ASP A 78 -12.28 -7.58 -12.58
C ASP A 78 -13.31 -8.73 -12.66
N ILE A 79 -13.24 -9.67 -11.71
CA ILE A 79 -14.13 -10.84 -11.59
C ILE A 79 -14.89 -10.81 -10.26
N TYR A 80 -15.53 -9.69 -9.96
CA TYR A 80 -16.21 -9.47 -8.69
C TYR A 80 -17.55 -10.19 -8.59
N ASP A 81 -17.83 -10.75 -7.40
CA ASP A 81 -19.15 -11.22 -6.95
C ASP A 81 -19.29 -11.00 -5.45
N GLU A 82 -20.41 -10.40 -5.02
CA GLU A 82 -20.63 -10.01 -3.62
C GLU A 82 -20.62 -11.19 -2.65
N ASN A 83 -21.28 -12.29 -3.03
CA ASN A 83 -21.44 -13.46 -2.15
C ASN A 83 -20.09 -14.17 -1.96
N ILE A 84 -19.39 -14.40 -3.08
CA ILE A 84 -18.04 -15.00 -3.05
C ILE A 84 -17.05 -14.10 -2.33
N ALA A 85 -17.16 -12.80 -2.51
CA ALA A 85 -16.32 -11.84 -1.81
C ALA A 85 -16.51 -11.92 -0.29
N PHE A 86 -17.76 -11.94 0.18
CA PHE A 86 -18.06 -12.05 1.59
C PHE A 86 -17.56 -13.38 2.17
N GLU A 87 -17.78 -14.48 1.49
CA GLU A 87 -17.30 -15.80 1.91
C GLU A 87 -15.77 -15.88 1.94
N LEU A 88 -15.07 -15.30 0.96
CA LEU A 88 -13.60 -15.21 0.97
C LEU A 88 -13.07 -14.35 2.11
N ILE A 89 -13.75 -13.25 2.44
CA ILE A 89 -13.37 -12.40 3.58
C ILE A 89 -13.49 -13.20 4.88
N GLU A 90 -14.60 -13.89 5.08
CA GLU A 90 -14.82 -14.70 6.28
C GLU A 90 -13.84 -15.88 6.35
N HIS A 91 -13.59 -16.55 5.23
CA HIS A 91 -12.61 -17.63 5.14
C HIS A 91 -11.20 -17.13 5.47
N ASN A 92 -10.76 -16.05 4.85
CA ASN A 92 -9.43 -15.47 5.11
C ASN A 92 -9.30 -14.90 6.53
N LYS A 93 -10.38 -14.39 7.15
CA LYS A 93 -10.39 -14.00 8.57
C LYS A 93 -10.17 -15.19 9.50
N LYS A 94 -10.80 -16.33 9.22
CA LYS A 94 -10.58 -17.58 9.99
C LYS A 94 -9.11 -18.01 9.87
N MET A 95 -8.58 -18.02 8.65
CA MET A 95 -7.19 -18.36 8.36
C MET A 95 -6.20 -17.41 9.05
N SER A 96 -6.44 -16.10 9.01
CA SER A 96 -5.55 -15.11 9.64
C SER A 96 -5.51 -15.25 11.16
N LYS A 97 -6.64 -15.61 11.81
CA LYS A 97 -6.67 -15.87 13.25
C LYS A 97 -5.84 -17.10 13.65
N VAL A 98 -5.94 -18.18 12.89
CA VAL A 98 -5.16 -19.39 13.14
C VAL A 98 -3.66 -19.14 12.97
N ASN A 99 -3.27 -18.46 11.90
CA ASN A 99 -1.87 -18.10 11.65
C ASN A 99 -1.36 -17.03 12.62
N TYR A 100 -2.16 -16.03 12.95
CA TYR A 100 -1.80 -14.94 13.86
C TYR A 100 -1.43 -15.46 15.25
N ASN A 101 -2.22 -16.36 15.82
CA ASN A 101 -1.92 -16.98 17.13
C ASN A 101 -0.69 -17.89 17.11
N LYS A 102 -0.40 -18.55 15.99
CA LYS A 102 0.79 -19.40 15.82
C LYS A 102 2.07 -18.59 15.67
N TYR A 103 1.97 -17.35 15.18
CA TYR A 103 3.12 -16.46 14.91
C TYR A 103 3.34 -15.39 15.98
N LEU A 104 2.33 -15.06 16.82
CA LEU A 104 2.50 -14.15 17.97
C LEU A 104 3.44 -14.71 19.05
N SER A 105 3.68 -16.02 19.07
CA SER A 105 4.56 -16.66 20.06
C SER A 105 6.06 -16.53 19.76
N ASN A 106 6.46 -16.09 18.57
CA ASN A 106 7.85 -16.02 18.19
C ASN A 106 8.27 -14.65 17.66
N THR A 107 8.95 -13.91 18.53
CA THR A 107 9.82 -12.76 18.24
C THR A 107 9.15 -11.46 17.80
N HIS A 108 8.83 -10.60 18.77
CA HIS A 108 8.69 -9.17 18.54
C HIS A 108 10.08 -8.55 18.23
N TYR A 109 10.48 -8.51 16.98
CA TYR A 109 11.59 -7.65 16.57
C TYR A 109 11.13 -6.20 16.66
N LYS A 110 11.64 -5.49 17.64
CA LYS A 110 11.45 -4.05 17.74
C LYS A 110 12.40 -3.41 16.75
N VAL A 111 11.88 -2.73 15.75
CA VAL A 111 12.71 -1.88 14.88
C VAL A 111 13.35 -0.80 15.74
N ILE A 112 14.68 -0.77 15.76
CA ILE A 112 15.43 0.26 16.44
C ILE A 112 15.44 1.48 15.52
N TYR A 113 14.82 2.55 15.96
CA TYR A 113 14.82 3.85 15.29
C TYR A 113 15.51 4.85 16.22
N ASN A 114 16.80 5.06 15.98
CA ASN A 114 17.60 6.00 16.73
C ASN A 114 17.42 7.43 16.23
N THR A 115 17.79 8.38 17.09
CA THR A 115 17.74 9.79 16.76
C THR A 115 18.67 10.11 15.59
N THR A 116 18.20 10.97 14.71
CA THR A 116 18.99 11.50 13.60
C THR A 116 20.32 12.09 14.08
N THR A 117 21.41 11.62 13.51
CA THR A 117 22.73 12.24 13.70
C THR A 117 22.78 13.55 12.92
N ASP A 118 23.14 14.65 13.58
CA ASP A 118 23.32 15.94 12.89
C ASP A 118 24.62 15.91 12.06
N ASN A 119 24.48 15.83 10.76
CA ASN A 119 25.56 15.88 9.78
C ASN A 119 25.11 16.66 8.53
N GLU A 120 26.00 16.89 7.60
CA GLU A 120 25.72 17.65 6.39
C GLU A 120 24.59 17.03 5.55
N ILE A 121 24.55 15.70 5.44
CA ILE A 121 23.52 14.97 4.68
C ILE A 121 22.15 15.14 5.33
N SER A 122 22.06 14.98 6.65
CA SER A 122 20.80 15.13 7.37
C SER A 122 20.27 16.57 7.36
N ARG A 123 21.16 17.58 7.44
CA ARG A 123 20.76 18.98 7.27
C ARG A 123 20.22 19.26 5.89
N TYR A 124 20.91 18.81 4.83
CA TYR A 124 20.43 18.94 3.46
C TYR A 124 19.05 18.31 3.26
N LYS A 125 18.82 17.11 3.80
CA LYS A 125 17.52 16.41 3.71
C LYS A 125 16.43 17.14 4.48
N LEU A 126 16.71 17.66 5.66
CA LEU A 126 15.79 18.47 6.45
C LEU A 126 15.39 19.74 5.69
N ASP A 127 16.40 20.46 5.14
CA ASP A 127 16.15 21.67 4.34
C ASP A 127 15.31 21.36 3.08
N PHE A 128 15.64 20.27 2.39
CA PHE A 128 14.86 19.82 1.23
C PHE A 128 13.41 19.54 1.62
N PHE A 129 13.18 18.84 2.74
CA PHE A 129 11.85 18.50 3.23
C PHE A 129 11.03 19.75 3.55
N ASN A 130 11.61 20.64 4.35
CA ASN A 130 10.98 21.90 4.76
C ASN A 130 10.67 22.81 3.56
N LYS A 131 11.64 22.99 2.65
CA LYS A 131 11.44 23.78 1.45
C LYS A 131 10.33 23.22 0.55
N ARG A 132 10.26 21.90 0.40
CA ARG A 132 9.24 21.25 -0.42
C ARG A 132 7.83 21.43 0.13
N LEU A 133 7.65 21.26 1.43
CA LEU A 133 6.34 21.28 2.08
C LEU A 133 5.98 22.63 2.72
N GLY A 134 6.86 23.63 2.65
CA GLY A 134 6.65 24.93 3.29
C GLY A 134 6.57 24.84 4.81
N THR A 135 7.30 23.91 5.42
CA THR A 135 7.32 23.65 6.86
C THR A 135 8.62 24.16 7.51
N ASN A 136 8.65 24.21 8.85
CA ASN A 136 9.82 24.56 9.63
C ASN A 136 10.12 23.46 10.67
N PHE A 137 10.05 22.21 10.25
CA PHE A 137 10.34 21.07 11.11
C PHE A 137 11.80 21.03 11.52
N ASN A 138 12.03 20.55 12.73
CA ASN A 138 13.34 20.16 13.24
C ASN A 138 13.48 18.62 13.21
N TYR A 139 14.62 18.11 13.65
CA TYR A 139 14.88 16.66 13.69
C TYR A 139 13.90 15.87 14.56
N LYS A 140 13.43 16.48 15.66
CA LYS A 140 12.45 15.85 16.54
C LYS A 140 11.10 15.71 15.84
N ASP A 141 10.66 16.75 15.15
CA ASP A 141 9.38 16.75 14.42
C ASP A 141 9.39 15.66 13.34
N LEU A 142 10.47 15.57 12.55
CA LEU A 142 10.60 14.51 11.53
C LEU A 142 10.65 13.10 12.13
N ARG A 143 11.33 12.94 13.27
CA ARG A 143 11.32 11.66 13.98
C ARG A 143 9.92 11.31 14.47
N ASP A 144 9.20 12.27 15.03
CA ASP A 144 7.85 12.06 15.54
C ASP A 144 6.87 11.73 14.39
N LEU A 145 7.14 12.22 13.17
CA LEU A 145 6.49 11.82 11.92
C LEU A 145 7.02 10.51 11.32
N LYS A 146 7.94 9.79 11.97
CA LYS A 146 8.59 8.59 11.45
C LYS A 146 9.32 8.80 10.11
N VAL A 147 9.82 10.00 9.87
CA VAL A 147 10.69 10.31 8.73
C VAL A 147 12.15 10.02 9.08
N VAL A 148 12.83 9.28 8.22
CA VAL A 148 14.20 8.81 8.43
C VAL A 148 15.15 9.57 7.53
N LEU A 149 16.06 10.34 8.12
CA LEU A 149 17.09 11.08 7.40
C LEU A 149 18.37 10.24 7.20
N ASN A 150 18.77 9.48 8.22
CA ASN A 150 19.97 8.63 8.20
C ASN A 150 19.59 7.18 7.88
N LEU A 151 19.49 6.84 6.61
CA LEU A 151 19.11 5.51 6.16
C LEU A 151 20.17 4.46 6.50
N LYS A 152 21.45 4.84 6.42
CA LYS A 152 22.57 3.97 6.76
C LYS A 152 22.50 3.49 8.21
N ASP A 153 22.19 4.41 9.14
CA ASP A 153 22.11 4.10 10.55
C ASP A 153 20.96 3.15 10.86
N ILE A 154 19.75 3.44 10.35
CA ILE A 154 18.60 2.54 10.58
C ILE A 154 18.83 1.15 9.98
N MET A 155 19.47 1.07 8.81
CA MET A 155 19.80 -0.22 8.19
C MET A 155 20.80 -0.98 9.04
N LYS A 156 21.84 -0.33 9.56
CA LYS A 156 22.87 -0.92 10.41
C LYS A 156 22.29 -1.39 11.74
N ASP A 157 21.52 -0.54 12.41
CA ASP A 157 20.95 -0.81 13.74
C ASP A 157 19.92 -1.97 13.72
N ASN A 158 19.34 -2.25 12.58
CA ASN A 158 18.40 -3.35 12.41
C ASN A 158 19.04 -4.60 11.77
N TYR A 159 20.37 -4.67 11.76
CA TYR A 159 21.13 -5.82 11.22
C TYR A 159 20.73 -6.22 9.80
N ILE A 160 20.37 -5.24 8.98
CA ILE A 160 20.08 -5.48 7.58
C ILE A 160 21.43 -5.59 6.85
N THR A 161 22.19 -6.55 7.23
CA THR A 161 23.36 -7.00 6.52
C THR A 161 22.90 -8.04 5.51
N ASP A 162 22.32 -7.59 4.43
CA ASP A 162 22.38 -8.40 3.22
C ASP A 162 23.86 -8.38 2.82
N THR A 163 24.58 -9.44 3.19
CA THR A 163 26.01 -9.60 2.94
C THR A 163 26.37 -9.53 1.44
N THR A 164 25.35 -9.52 0.59
CA THR A 164 25.48 -9.36 -0.86
C THR A 164 25.41 -7.91 -1.33
N ARG A 165 25.05 -6.95 -0.44
CA ARG A 165 24.97 -5.54 -0.83
C ARG A 165 26.30 -4.84 -0.56
N ASP A 166 26.87 -4.37 -1.64
CA ASP A 166 27.99 -3.44 -1.62
C ASP A 166 27.71 -2.26 -0.67
N SER A 167 28.60 -1.99 0.27
CA SER A 167 28.50 -0.86 1.21
C SER A 167 28.27 0.47 0.48
N ASN A 168 28.80 0.60 -0.74
CA ASN A 168 28.60 1.76 -1.60
C ASN A 168 27.13 1.99 -2.00
N ILE A 169 26.32 0.92 -2.13
CA ILE A 169 24.87 1.06 -2.41
C ILE A 169 24.17 1.68 -1.22
N ILE A 170 24.52 1.27 -0.01
CA ILE A 170 23.91 1.81 1.24
C ILE A 170 24.29 3.29 1.38
N ASP A 171 25.54 3.65 1.12
CA ASP A 171 25.99 5.04 1.15
C ASP A 171 25.26 5.90 0.12
N GLN A 172 25.06 5.40 -1.10
CA GLN A 172 24.28 6.10 -2.12
C GLN A 172 22.79 6.21 -1.77
N LEU A 173 22.20 5.21 -1.16
CA LEU A 173 20.84 5.30 -0.64
C LEU A 173 20.77 6.37 0.46
N ASP A 174 21.74 6.39 1.37
CA ASP A 174 21.77 7.36 2.46
C ASP A 174 21.91 8.80 1.96
N ILE A 175 22.69 9.05 0.93
CA ILE A 175 22.86 10.39 0.35
C ILE A 175 21.61 10.84 -0.43
N ASN A 176 21.01 9.95 -1.20
CA ASN A 176 20.07 10.32 -2.25
C ASN A 176 18.59 10.12 -1.91
N PHE A 177 18.27 9.47 -0.78
CA PHE A 177 16.89 9.14 -0.43
C PHE A 177 16.51 9.64 0.96
N LEU A 178 15.24 9.96 1.11
CA LEU A 178 14.53 10.09 2.38
C LEU A 178 13.74 8.82 2.66
N GLY A 179 13.69 8.40 3.92
CA GLY A 179 12.93 7.25 4.37
C GLY A 179 11.68 7.63 5.14
N PHE A 180 10.66 6.80 5.05
CA PHE A 180 9.40 6.88 5.80
C PHE A 180 9.06 5.50 6.31
N LEU A 181 8.96 5.32 7.62
CA LEU A 181 8.62 4.03 8.21
C LEU A 181 7.15 3.70 8.03
N SER A 182 6.85 2.47 7.63
CA SER A 182 5.47 1.98 7.54
C SER A 182 4.78 1.99 8.90
N ILE A 183 3.45 1.84 8.89
CA ILE A 183 2.62 1.86 10.10
C ILE A 183 3.12 0.89 11.17
N ASP A 184 3.57 -0.30 10.77
CA ASP A 184 4.10 -1.36 11.63
C ASP A 184 5.63 -1.34 11.77
N ASN A 185 6.30 -0.34 11.20
CA ASN A 185 7.76 -0.20 11.12
C ASN A 185 8.47 -1.36 10.37
N ALA A 186 7.74 -2.17 9.61
CA ALA A 186 8.30 -3.31 8.88
C ALA A 186 8.96 -2.93 7.56
N PHE A 187 8.56 -1.80 6.99
CA PHE A 187 9.08 -1.27 5.74
C PHE A 187 9.60 0.14 5.89
N LEU A 188 10.65 0.41 5.15
CA LEU A 188 11.18 1.73 4.91
C LEU A 188 10.83 2.13 3.47
N ASN A 189 9.85 3.01 3.33
CA ASN A 189 9.49 3.60 2.04
C ASN A 189 10.49 4.70 1.75
N MET A 190 11.33 4.52 0.74
CA MET A 190 12.36 5.48 0.40
C MET A 190 11.99 6.28 -0.84
N ARG A 191 12.09 7.60 -0.73
CA ARG A 191 11.86 8.54 -1.82
C ARG A 191 13.16 9.21 -2.23
N ARG A 192 13.51 9.11 -3.52
CA ARG A 192 14.67 9.83 -4.08
C ARG A 192 14.44 11.33 -4.06
N ILE A 193 15.41 12.06 -3.54
CA ILE A 193 15.41 13.54 -3.43
C ILE A 193 16.45 14.18 -4.32
N CYS A 194 17.54 13.48 -4.69
CA CYS A 194 18.58 13.94 -5.57
C CYS A 194 18.54 13.22 -6.92
N LYS A 195 18.88 13.91 -8.01
CA LYS A 195 18.93 13.34 -9.37
C LYS A 195 20.33 12.94 -9.79
N GLU A 196 21.34 13.42 -9.10
CA GLU A 196 22.75 13.29 -9.48
C GLU A 196 23.46 12.17 -8.72
N GLY A 197 24.47 11.57 -9.33
CA GLY A 197 25.41 10.68 -8.64
C GLY A 197 24.96 9.23 -8.43
N LEU A 198 23.84 8.78 -8.98
CA LEU A 198 23.44 7.37 -8.88
C LEU A 198 24.20 6.53 -9.91
N VAL A 199 25.13 5.70 -9.43
CA VAL A 199 25.94 4.80 -10.24
C VAL A 199 25.25 3.45 -10.49
N TYR A 200 24.39 3.02 -9.57
CA TYR A 200 23.78 1.70 -9.60
C TYR A 200 22.38 1.71 -10.19
N LYS A 201 22.16 0.98 -11.29
CA LYS A 201 20.82 0.82 -11.92
C LYS A 201 19.77 0.23 -10.96
N SER A 202 20.17 -0.56 -9.99
CA SER A 202 19.25 -1.18 -9.01
C SER A 202 18.57 -0.17 -8.11
N ILE A 203 19.18 0.98 -7.86
CA ILE A 203 18.67 2.08 -7.06
C ILE A 203 18.26 3.30 -7.87
N ASP A 204 18.40 3.26 -9.20
CA ASP A 204 17.92 4.33 -10.08
C ASP A 204 16.40 4.26 -10.25
N LYS A 205 15.71 4.43 -9.13
CA LYS A 205 14.24 4.42 -9.00
C LYS A 205 13.79 5.64 -8.23
N ARG A 206 12.60 6.12 -8.56
CA ARG A 206 11.97 7.23 -7.84
C ARG A 206 11.56 6.82 -6.41
N TYR A 207 11.11 5.56 -6.24
CA TYR A 207 10.68 4.97 -4.98
C TYR A 207 11.32 3.60 -4.79
N ILE A 208 11.74 3.30 -3.58
CA ILE A 208 12.22 1.98 -3.17
C ILE A 208 11.56 1.63 -1.84
N ASN A 209 10.91 0.46 -1.78
CA ASN A 209 10.38 -0.07 -0.55
C ASN A 209 11.35 -1.12 -0.01
N TYR A 210 11.95 -0.85 1.13
CA TYR A 210 12.91 -1.70 1.77
C TYR A 210 12.28 -2.40 2.98
N LYS A 211 12.38 -3.74 3.02
CA LYS A 211 11.88 -4.53 4.14
C LYS A 211 12.92 -4.55 5.26
N LEU A 212 12.58 -4.03 6.44
CA LEU A 212 13.49 -3.93 7.58
C LEU A 212 13.65 -5.25 8.33
N PHE A 213 12.64 -6.12 8.33
CA PHE A 213 12.75 -7.46 8.88
C PHE A 213 11.85 -8.45 8.13
N ASN A 214 12.22 -9.71 8.17
CA ASN A 214 11.43 -10.78 7.57
C ASN A 214 10.22 -11.11 8.46
N LYS A 215 9.21 -10.26 8.45
CA LYS A 215 7.89 -10.62 8.93
C LYS A 215 7.12 -11.24 7.78
N TYR A 216 6.53 -12.41 8.01
CA TYR A 216 5.74 -13.08 6.99
C TYR A 216 4.68 -12.17 6.41
N ASP A 217 4.33 -12.35 5.17
CA ASP A 217 3.54 -11.61 4.17
C ASP A 217 2.38 -10.68 4.58
N THR A 218 2.14 -10.47 5.87
CA THR A 218 1.07 -9.60 6.39
C THR A 218 1.49 -8.18 6.74
N SER A 219 2.78 -7.84 6.57
CA SER A 219 3.27 -6.50 6.87
C SER A 219 2.81 -5.51 5.80
N GLU A 220 2.19 -4.44 6.23
CA GLU A 220 1.67 -3.41 5.32
C GLU A 220 2.73 -2.35 5.02
N ARG A 221 2.85 -2.02 3.73
CA ARG A 221 3.83 -1.02 3.25
C ARG A 221 3.35 0.41 3.43
N PHE A 222 2.22 0.61 4.08
CA PHE A 222 1.64 1.93 4.24
C PHE A 222 2.45 2.78 5.23
N TYR A 223 2.75 4.00 4.81
CA TYR A 223 3.19 5.02 5.75
C TYR A 223 1.95 5.71 6.32
N THR A 224 1.88 5.85 7.65
CA THR A 224 0.79 6.55 8.34
C THR A 224 1.40 7.58 9.28
N VAL A 225 0.92 8.81 9.18
CA VAL A 225 1.30 9.89 10.11
C VAL A 225 0.87 9.46 11.52
N PRO A 226 1.78 9.49 12.52
CA PRO A 226 1.45 9.14 13.89
C PRO A 226 0.50 10.16 14.52
N THR A 227 -0.80 9.91 14.43
CA THR A 227 -1.84 10.74 15.04
C THR A 227 -2.49 10.00 16.20
N LYS A 228 -2.97 10.76 17.19
CA LYS A 228 -3.84 10.23 18.24
C LYS A 228 -5.28 10.32 17.77
N ILE A 229 -5.96 9.20 17.66
CA ILE A 229 -7.36 9.13 17.26
C ILE A 229 -8.18 8.66 18.44
N ASP A 230 -9.24 9.38 18.74
CA ASP A 230 -10.24 8.91 19.67
C ASP A 230 -11.20 7.96 18.93
N LEU A 231 -11.06 6.67 19.17
CA LEU A 231 -11.91 5.62 18.58
C LEU A 231 -13.28 5.53 19.26
N CYS A 232 -13.48 6.24 20.37
CA CYS A 232 -14.75 6.27 21.10
C CYS A 232 -15.68 7.40 20.59
N THR A 233 -15.31 8.11 19.56
CA THR A 233 -16.15 9.16 18.96
C THR A 233 -17.41 8.58 18.32
N THR A 234 -18.50 9.36 18.38
CA THR A 234 -19.74 9.08 17.63
C THR A 234 -19.69 9.64 16.22
N GLU A 235 -18.65 10.42 15.90
CA GLU A 235 -18.42 10.98 14.58
C GLU A 235 -17.74 9.96 13.66
N ARG A 236 -17.89 10.15 12.37
CA ARG A 236 -17.17 9.32 11.38
C ARG A 236 -15.68 9.59 11.45
N ILE A 237 -14.91 8.52 11.47
CA ILE A 237 -13.45 8.61 11.40
C ILE A 237 -13.05 8.85 9.96
N LYS A 238 -12.43 9.99 9.70
CA LYS A 238 -11.92 10.35 8.38
C LYS A 238 -10.59 9.65 8.13
N ILE A 239 -10.51 8.94 7.00
CA ILE A 239 -9.29 8.29 6.56
C ILE A 239 -8.80 9.00 5.29
N HIS A 240 -7.75 9.79 5.44
CA HIS A 240 -7.09 10.51 4.36
C HIS A 240 -6.02 9.62 3.72
N VAL A 241 -6.11 9.41 2.41
CA VAL A 241 -5.27 8.48 1.65
C VAL A 241 -4.63 9.19 0.46
N ALA A 242 -3.30 9.26 0.45
CA ALA A 242 -2.53 9.82 -0.66
C ALA A 242 -1.62 8.76 -1.31
N GLU A 243 -1.02 9.07 -2.47
CA GLU A 243 -0.08 8.15 -3.14
C GLU A 243 1.25 8.05 -2.41
N GLY A 244 1.81 9.16 -1.99
CA GLY A 244 3.13 9.23 -1.38
C GLY A 244 3.16 9.83 0.02
N PRO A 245 4.23 9.55 0.78
CA PRO A 245 4.40 10.12 2.12
C PRO A 245 4.46 11.65 2.15
N PHE A 246 5.05 12.29 1.15
CA PHE A 246 5.09 13.76 1.07
C PHE A 246 3.68 14.33 0.93
N ASP A 247 2.84 13.69 0.11
CA ASP A 247 1.48 14.14 -0.12
C ASP A 247 0.68 14.10 1.18
N ILE A 248 0.74 12.97 1.89
CA ILE A 248 -0.06 12.82 3.12
C ILE A 248 0.44 13.69 4.27
N ILE A 249 1.74 13.94 4.37
CA ILE A 249 2.28 14.88 5.37
C ILE A 249 1.86 16.31 5.03
N SER A 250 1.92 16.70 3.75
CA SER A 250 1.44 18.00 3.31
C SER A 250 -0.06 18.20 3.59
N ILE A 251 -0.87 17.20 3.31
CA ILE A 251 -2.31 17.22 3.61
C ILE A 251 -2.54 17.36 5.12
N TYR A 252 -1.82 16.60 5.93
CA TYR A 252 -1.90 16.68 7.38
C TYR A 252 -1.56 18.07 7.90
N GLU A 253 -0.40 18.62 7.51
CA GLU A 253 0.10 19.89 8.03
C GLU A 253 -0.59 21.11 7.42
N ASN A 254 -0.80 21.12 6.11
CA ASN A 254 -1.21 22.32 5.38
C ASN A 254 -2.71 22.43 5.17
N LEU A 255 -3.42 21.29 5.05
CA LEU A 255 -4.85 21.28 4.75
C LEU A 255 -5.70 20.79 5.93
N ARG A 256 -5.24 19.81 6.66
CA ARG A 256 -6.06 19.05 7.63
C ARG A 256 -5.46 18.98 9.03
N HIS A 257 -4.44 19.78 9.33
CA HIS A 257 -3.70 19.75 10.61
C HIS A 257 -4.61 19.73 11.85
N ARG A 258 -5.75 20.39 11.82
CA ARG A 258 -6.71 20.47 12.94
C ARG A 258 -7.89 19.50 12.81
N GLU A 259 -7.96 18.73 11.75
CA GLU A 259 -9.03 17.78 11.51
C GLU A 259 -8.65 16.41 12.05
N PRO A 260 -9.39 15.85 13.03
CA PRO A 260 -9.13 14.50 13.53
C PRO A 260 -9.28 13.46 12.42
N GLY A 261 -8.34 12.52 12.32
CA GLY A 261 -8.39 11.50 11.28
C GLY A 261 -7.13 10.66 11.19
N ILE A 262 -7.18 9.65 10.33
CA ILE A 262 -6.04 8.83 9.95
C ILE A 262 -5.47 9.39 8.65
N TYR A 263 -4.18 9.66 8.61
CA TYR A 263 -3.48 10.19 7.45
C TYR A 263 -2.46 9.14 6.98
N THR A 264 -2.70 8.55 5.80
CA THR A 264 -1.91 7.41 5.32
C THR A 264 -1.58 7.51 3.84
N SER A 265 -0.47 6.90 3.43
CA SER A 265 -0.08 6.82 2.03
C SER A 265 0.13 5.37 1.59
N ILE A 266 -0.22 5.08 0.35
CA ILE A 266 -0.17 3.72 -0.21
C ILE A 266 1.23 3.26 -0.61
N GLY A 267 2.16 4.17 -0.80
CA GLY A 267 3.50 3.84 -1.30
C GLY A 267 3.49 3.13 -2.68
N GLY A 268 2.48 3.44 -3.51
CA GLY A 268 2.27 2.82 -4.81
C GLY A 268 0.85 3.05 -5.35
N SER A 269 0.26 2.09 -6.05
CA SER A 269 -1.08 2.21 -6.68
C SER A 269 -2.20 1.40 -6.01
N ASN A 270 -1.95 0.85 -4.82
CA ASN A 270 -2.87 -0.08 -4.15
C ASN A 270 -3.88 0.61 -3.23
N TYR A 271 -4.74 1.44 -3.78
CA TYR A 271 -5.76 2.20 -3.03
C TYR A 271 -6.77 1.31 -2.29
N ILE A 272 -7.20 0.21 -2.89
CA ILE A 272 -8.15 -0.74 -2.25
C ILE A 272 -7.53 -1.38 -1.02
N GLY A 273 -6.24 -1.73 -1.07
CA GLY A 273 -5.56 -2.38 0.05
C GLY A 273 -5.58 -1.58 1.34
N ILE A 274 -5.49 -0.26 1.25
CA ILE A 274 -5.63 0.62 2.42
C ILE A 274 -7.05 0.58 2.98
N ALA A 275 -8.08 0.67 2.12
CA ALA A 275 -9.47 0.59 2.58
C ALA A 275 -9.73 -0.72 3.33
N MET A 276 -9.35 -1.85 2.72
CA MET A 276 -9.49 -3.16 3.36
C MET A 276 -8.71 -3.25 4.68
N TYR A 277 -7.48 -2.74 4.71
CA TYR A 277 -6.68 -2.76 5.93
C TYR A 277 -7.38 -2.06 7.09
N PHE A 278 -7.86 -0.84 6.89
CA PHE A 278 -8.52 -0.08 7.96
C PHE A 278 -9.89 -0.67 8.33
N LEU A 279 -10.68 -1.12 7.36
CA LEU A 279 -11.98 -1.72 7.62
C LEU A 279 -11.89 -3.09 8.28
N GLU A 280 -10.95 -3.92 7.87
CA GLU A 280 -10.80 -5.28 8.40
C GLU A 280 -9.99 -5.32 9.69
N THR A 281 -8.90 -4.53 9.78
CA THR A 281 -7.98 -4.55 10.93
C THR A 281 -8.52 -3.73 12.09
N TYR A 282 -8.96 -2.51 11.83
CA TYR A 282 -9.45 -1.61 12.87
C TYR A 282 -10.95 -1.75 13.14
N LYS A 283 -11.71 -2.41 12.23
CA LYS A 283 -13.17 -2.60 12.35
C LYS A 283 -13.90 -1.31 12.72
N LEU A 284 -13.49 -0.21 12.14
CA LEU A 284 -14.01 1.11 12.47
C LEU A 284 -15.47 1.21 12.02
N PRO A 285 -16.43 1.39 12.93
CA PRO A 285 -17.86 1.29 12.59
C PRO A 285 -18.38 2.46 11.76
N TYR A 286 -17.76 3.63 11.89
CA TYR A 286 -18.18 4.85 11.21
C TYR A 286 -16.98 5.48 10.53
N THR A 287 -16.70 5.06 9.28
CA THR A 287 -15.58 5.59 8.51
C THR A 287 -16.06 6.34 7.27
N GLU A 288 -15.26 7.28 6.82
CA GLU A 288 -15.32 7.87 5.49
C GLU A 288 -13.92 8.00 4.92
N PHE A 289 -13.79 7.87 3.61
CA PHE A 289 -12.50 7.91 2.94
C PHE A 289 -12.34 9.16 2.09
N HIS A 290 -11.20 9.82 2.26
CA HIS A 290 -10.77 10.98 1.49
C HIS A 290 -9.52 10.60 0.71
N TYR A 291 -9.63 10.44 -0.61
CA TYR A 291 -8.52 10.06 -1.49
C TYR A 291 -7.93 11.27 -2.19
N TYR A 292 -6.61 11.33 -2.23
CA TYR A 292 -5.80 12.38 -2.84
C TYR A 292 -4.87 11.77 -3.91
N PRO A 293 -5.42 11.28 -5.03
CA PRO A 293 -4.62 10.68 -6.09
C PRO A 293 -3.89 11.75 -6.90
N ASP A 294 -2.77 11.36 -7.54
CA ASP A 294 -2.10 12.19 -8.54
C ASP A 294 -3.06 12.55 -9.70
N ASN A 295 -2.91 13.72 -10.29
CA ASN A 295 -3.73 14.18 -11.44
C ASN A 295 -3.30 13.55 -12.77
N ASP A 296 -2.75 12.34 -12.77
CA ASP A 296 -2.46 11.62 -14.00
C ASP A 296 -3.74 11.11 -14.67
N LYS A 297 -3.81 11.21 -16.01
CA LYS A 297 -5.04 10.99 -16.76
C LYS A 297 -5.51 9.52 -16.81
N TYR A 298 -4.65 8.54 -16.52
CA TYR A 298 -4.94 7.14 -16.84
C TYR A 298 -4.92 6.18 -15.64
N GLY A 299 -3.96 6.30 -14.73
CA GLY A 299 -3.82 5.33 -13.64
C GLY A 299 -4.74 5.59 -12.47
N SER A 300 -4.83 6.84 -12.03
CA SER A 300 -5.57 7.20 -10.82
C SER A 300 -7.08 7.07 -11.00
N ASN A 301 -7.63 7.47 -12.16
CA ASN A 301 -9.08 7.41 -12.39
C ASN A 301 -9.62 5.97 -12.38
N TRP A 302 -8.90 5.03 -12.99
CA TRP A 302 -9.31 3.64 -13.01
C TRP A 302 -9.26 3.00 -11.61
N ASN A 303 -8.19 3.29 -10.86
CA ASN A 303 -8.07 2.85 -9.49
C ASN A 303 -9.15 3.45 -8.59
N MET A 304 -9.50 4.73 -8.77
CA MET A 304 -10.58 5.37 -8.01
C MET A 304 -11.94 4.75 -8.29
N LYS A 305 -12.26 4.41 -9.55
CA LYS A 305 -13.51 3.68 -9.89
C LYS A 305 -13.60 2.33 -9.18
N LYS A 306 -12.49 1.59 -9.09
CA LYS A 306 -12.46 0.31 -8.34
C LYS A 306 -12.72 0.50 -6.85
N VAL A 307 -12.07 1.48 -6.25
CA VAL A 307 -12.28 1.79 -4.82
C VAL A 307 -13.69 2.26 -4.56
N ALA A 308 -14.23 3.14 -5.44
CA ALA A 308 -15.60 3.63 -5.31
C ALA A 308 -16.63 2.50 -5.32
N ARG A 309 -16.50 1.53 -6.23
CA ARG A 309 -17.35 0.34 -6.25
C ARG A 309 -17.26 -0.44 -4.94
N TYR A 310 -16.05 -0.68 -4.44
CA TYR A 310 -15.83 -1.39 -3.18
C TYR A 310 -16.50 -0.69 -1.99
N LEU A 311 -16.24 0.62 -1.81
CA LEU A 311 -16.78 1.40 -0.69
C LEU A 311 -18.30 1.60 -0.79
N LYS A 312 -18.84 1.71 -2.03
CA LYS A 312 -20.29 1.77 -2.28
C LYS A 312 -21.03 0.53 -1.78
N VAL A 313 -20.48 -0.66 -2.05
CA VAL A 313 -21.01 -1.93 -1.55
C VAL A 313 -21.03 -1.97 -0.02
N MET A 314 -19.99 -1.42 0.60
CA MET A 314 -19.88 -1.36 2.06
C MET A 314 -20.67 -0.18 2.68
N ASN A 315 -21.41 0.60 1.87
CA ASN A 315 -22.12 1.82 2.27
C ASN A 315 -21.22 2.83 3.01
N ILE A 316 -19.97 2.99 2.54
CA ILE A 316 -18.97 3.87 3.13
C ILE A 316 -18.77 5.08 2.22
N PRO A 317 -18.93 6.32 2.74
CA PRO A 317 -18.69 7.53 1.96
C PRO A 317 -17.24 7.64 1.48
N MET A 318 -17.09 8.15 0.26
CA MET A 318 -15.81 8.41 -0.35
C MET A 318 -15.79 9.78 -1.03
N TYR A 319 -14.68 10.49 -0.86
CA TYR A 319 -14.44 11.79 -1.48
C TYR A 319 -13.10 11.74 -2.22
N VAL A 320 -13.05 12.29 -3.41
CA VAL A 320 -11.83 12.39 -4.21
C VAL A 320 -11.40 13.85 -4.30
N HIS A 321 -10.19 14.10 -3.83
CA HIS A 321 -9.58 15.42 -3.81
C HIS A 321 -8.57 15.55 -4.95
N ARG A 322 -8.54 16.70 -5.59
CA ARG A 322 -7.61 17.02 -6.68
C ARG A 322 -6.89 18.32 -6.38
N ASN A 323 -5.60 18.35 -6.68
CA ASN A 323 -4.87 19.62 -6.69
C ASN A 323 -5.03 20.26 -8.09
N MET A 324 -5.80 21.34 -8.16
CA MET A 324 -6.09 22.06 -9.41
C MET A 324 -5.12 23.23 -9.65
N PHE A 325 -4.01 23.29 -8.94
CA PHE A 325 -2.97 24.28 -9.20
C PHE A 325 -2.25 23.96 -10.52
N GLU A 326 -2.07 24.96 -11.35
CA GLU A 326 -1.48 24.79 -12.69
C GLU A 326 -0.03 24.28 -12.57
N GLY A 327 0.29 23.19 -13.29
CA GLY A 327 1.61 22.57 -13.28
C GLY A 327 1.86 21.56 -12.16
N GLU A 328 0.99 21.50 -11.16
CA GLU A 328 1.11 20.52 -10.08
C GLU A 328 0.16 19.33 -10.28
N LYS A 329 0.65 18.14 -9.95
CA LYS A 329 -0.13 16.91 -10.12
C LYS A 329 -0.46 16.22 -8.80
N ASP A 330 0.24 16.56 -7.73
CA ASP A 330 0.11 15.94 -6.41
C ASP A 330 -0.03 17.01 -5.31
N PHE A 331 -0.21 16.57 -4.06
CA PHE A 331 -0.32 17.45 -2.89
C PHE A 331 1.00 17.60 -2.13
N GLY A 332 2.03 16.86 -2.49
CA GLY A 332 3.34 16.87 -1.84
C GLY A 332 4.21 18.06 -2.23
N VAL A 333 3.63 19.25 -2.23
CA VAL A 333 4.21 20.51 -2.68
C VAL A 333 4.05 21.61 -1.64
N HIS A 334 4.69 22.75 -1.87
CA HIS A 334 4.53 23.94 -1.03
C HIS A 334 3.05 24.37 -0.95
N PRO A 335 2.52 24.85 0.20
CA PRO A 335 1.09 25.23 0.37
C PRO A 335 0.58 26.24 -0.65
N SER A 336 1.46 27.17 -1.09
CA SER A 336 1.10 28.15 -2.15
C SER A 336 0.79 27.51 -3.51
N HIS A 337 1.15 26.25 -3.70
CA HIS A 337 0.92 25.46 -4.92
C HIS A 337 -0.21 24.43 -4.72
N ILE A 338 -1.09 24.65 -3.76
CA ILE A 338 -2.24 23.79 -3.53
C ILE A 338 -3.55 24.54 -3.79
N LYS A 339 -4.33 24.04 -4.73
CA LYS A 339 -5.70 24.48 -5.01
C LYS A 339 -6.61 23.26 -5.01
N GLU A 340 -7.16 22.96 -3.83
CA GLU A 340 -7.99 21.76 -3.62
C GLU A 340 -9.34 21.87 -4.31
N TYR A 341 -9.76 20.78 -4.97
CA TYR A 341 -11.11 20.53 -5.45
C TYR A 341 -11.59 19.18 -4.94
N ILE A 342 -12.81 19.11 -4.42
CA ILE A 342 -13.39 17.89 -3.86
C ILE A 342 -14.53 17.41 -4.77
N ALA A 343 -14.42 16.19 -5.26
CA ALA A 343 -15.46 15.54 -6.05
C ALA A 343 -16.16 14.45 -5.22
N PRO A 344 -17.50 14.49 -5.09
CA PRO A 344 -18.24 13.42 -4.43
C PRO A 344 -18.19 12.12 -5.25
N MET A 345 -18.44 10.99 -4.59
CA MET A 345 -18.30 9.64 -5.16
C MET A 345 -19.22 9.40 -6.36
N ASP A 346 -20.40 10.02 -6.40
CA ASP A 346 -21.40 9.80 -7.45
C ASP A 346 -20.90 10.15 -8.86
N LEU A 347 -19.87 11.00 -8.95
CA LEU A 347 -19.22 11.34 -10.21
C LEU A 347 -18.24 10.25 -10.71
N TRP A 348 -17.94 9.23 -9.90
CA TRP A 348 -16.97 8.18 -10.21
C TRP A 348 -17.60 6.79 -10.43
N GLY A 349 -18.91 6.69 -10.23
CA GLY A 349 -19.68 5.43 -10.28
C GLY A 349 -20.28 5.06 -11.64
N GLU A 350 -20.11 5.92 -12.67
CA GLU A 350 -20.60 5.67 -14.02
C GLU A 350 -19.53 5.12 -14.97
#